data_7e1cc68bb85637e44964e0cfed187ab9
#
_entry.id   7e1cc68bb85637e44964e0cfed187ab9
#
_cell.length_a   1.000
_cell.length_b   1.000
_cell.length_c   1.000
_cell.angle_alpha   90.00
_cell.angle_beta   90.00
_cell.angle_gamma   90.00
#
_symmetry.space_group_name_H-M   'P 1'
#
loop_
_entity.id
_entity.type
_entity.pdbx_description
1 polymer ?
#
loop_
_entity_poly.entity_id
_entity_poly.type
_entity_poly.pdbx_seq_one_letter_code
_entity_poly.pdbx_strand_id
1 'polypeptide(L)'
;MSADDAPMTADKGKVQQDDASTAGMNYLESLPRRVVTLYLPLGVFVFVLLFPFYWMATTALKPNAELLSREGNPFWVAQPTLEHFRHLVFETPYPDWMWNTVLVSVVATFFSLAASVFAAYAIERLRFRGSKQTGLVIFLAYLVPPSILFIPLAAIIFKLGIFDTRWALILTYPTFLIPFCTWLLMGYFRTIPYELEECALIDGATRWQILVKIILPLAVPGLISAGIFAFTLSWNEFIYALTFVSSSEVKTVPVGVVTELVEGDVYHWGALMAGALLGSLPVAIMYSFFVEYYVSGMTGAVKE
;
A
#
# COMPACT_ATOMS: atom_id res chain seq x y z
N MET A 1 73.34 -7.29 30.03
CA MET A 1 73.62 -6.71 28.71
C MET A 1 72.44 -7.00 27.84
N SER A 2 71.69 -6.03 27.78
CA SER A 2 71.20 -5.23 26.65
C SER A 2 70.16 -5.99 25.87
N ALA A 3 68.92 -5.66 26.07
CA ALA A 3 68.08 -4.59 25.45
C ALA A 3 67.56 -5.06 24.11
N ASP A 4 66.29 -5.03 23.96
CA ASP A 4 65.77 -4.68 22.64
C ASP A 4 64.43 -3.94 22.77
N ASP A 5 64.53 -2.68 22.46
CA ASP A 5 63.40 -1.82 22.13
C ASP A 5 63.03 -2.08 20.67
N ALA A 6 61.77 -2.50 20.43
CA ALA A 6 61.16 -2.45 19.11
C ALA A 6 59.89 -1.60 19.19
N PRO A 7 59.73 -0.56 18.38
CA PRO A 7 58.64 0.39 18.48
C PRO A 7 57.31 -0.15 17.94
N MET A 8 56.27 0.00 18.71
CA MET A 8 54.86 -0.12 18.31
C MET A 8 54.53 0.85 17.19
N THR A 9 54.35 0.35 15.97
CA THR A 9 53.86 1.11 14.79
C THR A 9 52.49 0.62 14.26
N ALA A 10 51.64 0.09 15.13
CA ALA A 10 50.41 -0.59 14.67
C ALA A 10 49.10 0.11 15.09
N ASP A 11 49.05 1.39 15.39
CA ASP A 11 47.80 2.00 15.84
C ASP A 11 47.39 3.37 15.20
N LYS A 12 48.12 3.84 14.19
CA LYS A 12 47.71 5.10 13.52
C LYS A 12 46.67 4.93 12.42
N GLY A 13 46.43 3.76 11.92
CA GLY A 13 45.48 3.50 10.83
C GLY A 13 44.02 3.35 11.30
N LYS A 14 43.79 2.83 12.50
CA LYS A 14 42.44 2.65 13.06
C LYS A 14 41.85 3.95 13.58
N VAL A 15 42.67 4.80 14.18
CA VAL A 15 42.24 6.11 14.70
C VAL A 15 41.80 7.05 13.57
N GLN A 16 42.46 6.99 12.41
CA GLN A 16 42.09 7.81 11.25
C GLN A 16 40.82 7.34 10.53
N GLN A 17 40.46 6.05 10.62
CA GLN A 17 39.22 5.53 10.06
C GLN A 17 37.98 5.83 10.92
N ASP A 18 38.13 5.84 12.24
CA ASP A 18 37.08 6.26 13.19
C ASP A 18 36.79 7.77 13.10
N ASP A 19 37.82 8.61 12.93
CA ASP A 19 37.65 10.07 12.75
C ASP A 19 36.94 10.42 11.44
N ALA A 20 37.12 9.67 10.37
CA ALA A 20 36.42 9.90 9.10
C ALA A 20 34.94 9.50 9.16
N SER A 21 34.58 8.48 9.94
CA SER A 21 33.18 8.04 10.12
C SER A 21 32.42 8.98 11.05
N THR A 22 33.09 9.55 12.06
CA THR A 22 32.50 10.53 12.99
C THR A 22 32.43 11.94 12.39
N ALA A 23 33.27 12.30 11.42
CA ALA A 23 33.25 13.60 10.75
C ALA A 23 31.93 13.83 9.97
N GLY A 24 31.31 12.78 9.44
CA GLY A 24 30.01 12.85 8.80
C GLY A 24 28.84 13.08 9.78
N MET A 25 28.93 12.53 11.01
CA MET A 25 27.94 12.76 12.07
C MET A 25 28.06 14.14 12.70
N ASN A 26 29.29 14.62 12.94
CA ASN A 26 29.56 15.96 13.46
C ASN A 26 29.13 17.08 12.50
N TYR A 27 29.05 16.81 11.17
CA TYR A 27 28.56 17.77 10.20
C TYR A 27 27.09 18.17 10.44
N LEU A 28 26.27 17.25 10.97
CA LEU A 28 24.86 17.48 11.27
C LEU A 28 24.63 18.04 12.70
N GLU A 29 25.65 18.19 13.54
CA GLU A 29 25.50 18.67 14.91
C GLU A 29 25.23 20.18 15.01
N SER A 30 25.63 20.98 14.01
CA SER A 30 25.31 22.41 14.00
C SER A 30 23.85 22.66 13.57
N LEU A 31 23.07 23.31 14.46
CA LEU A 31 21.67 23.66 14.22
C LEU A 31 21.43 24.34 12.85
N PRO A 32 22.21 25.37 12.41
CA PRO A 32 21.95 26.00 11.13
C PRO A 32 22.15 25.07 9.95
N ARG A 33 23.10 24.14 10.02
CA ARG A 33 23.29 23.12 8.96
C ARG A 33 22.17 22.11 8.92
N ARG A 34 21.70 21.61 10.07
CA ARG A 34 20.52 20.74 10.14
C ARG A 34 19.28 21.40 9.54
N VAL A 35 19.08 22.69 9.81
CA VAL A 35 17.96 23.43 9.24
C VAL A 35 18.05 23.47 7.71
N VAL A 36 19.20 23.79 7.15
CA VAL A 36 19.34 23.95 5.69
C VAL A 36 19.41 22.62 4.95
N THR A 37 20.11 21.61 5.50
CA THR A 37 20.35 20.35 4.78
C THR A 37 19.31 19.28 5.04
N LEU A 38 18.59 19.33 6.16
CA LEU A 38 17.59 18.32 6.53
C LEU A 38 16.19 18.91 6.64
N TYR A 39 15.99 19.90 7.53
CA TYR A 39 14.63 20.37 7.81
C TYR A 39 14.01 21.19 6.69
N LEU A 40 14.78 21.98 5.96
CA LEU A 40 14.25 22.77 4.86
C LEU A 40 13.85 21.87 3.66
N PRO A 41 14.69 20.96 3.14
CA PRO A 41 14.28 20.01 2.11
C PRO A 41 13.12 19.13 2.55
N LEU A 42 13.15 18.62 3.80
CA LEU A 42 12.05 17.83 4.37
C LEU A 42 10.76 18.65 4.45
N GLY A 43 10.84 19.90 4.93
CA GLY A 43 9.68 20.79 5.01
C GLY A 43 9.08 21.10 3.64
N VAL A 44 9.89 21.35 2.63
CA VAL A 44 9.44 21.55 1.24
C VAL A 44 8.78 20.27 0.72
N PHE A 45 9.40 19.13 0.94
CA PHE A 45 8.85 17.85 0.50
C PHE A 45 7.50 17.54 1.17
N VAL A 46 7.41 17.71 2.48
CA VAL A 46 6.16 17.53 3.26
C VAL A 46 5.08 18.51 2.79
N PHE A 47 5.45 19.78 2.57
CA PHE A 47 4.52 20.79 2.06
C PHE A 47 3.94 20.39 0.70
N VAL A 48 4.78 19.97 -0.24
CA VAL A 48 4.34 19.51 -1.58
C VAL A 48 3.42 18.30 -1.49
N LEU A 49 3.74 17.34 -0.61
CA LEU A 49 2.91 16.13 -0.43
C LEU A 49 1.57 16.43 0.26
N LEU A 50 1.52 17.36 1.21
CA LEU A 50 0.29 17.71 1.93
C LEU A 50 -0.57 18.72 1.18
N PHE A 51 -0.02 19.43 0.21
CA PHE A 51 -0.73 20.47 -0.52
C PHE A 51 -2.00 19.97 -1.21
N PRO A 52 -2.04 18.81 -1.90
CA PRO A 52 -3.30 18.29 -2.48
C PRO A 52 -4.38 18.05 -1.43
N PHE A 53 -4.02 17.53 -0.26
CA PHE A 53 -4.98 17.31 0.84
C PHE A 53 -5.48 18.62 1.42
N TYR A 54 -4.61 19.60 1.59
CA TYR A 54 -5.00 20.96 1.96
C TYR A 54 -5.97 21.56 0.96
N TRP A 55 -5.68 21.40 -0.35
CA TRP A 55 -6.54 21.88 -1.42
C TRP A 55 -7.92 21.19 -1.41
N MET A 56 -7.96 19.88 -1.26
CA MET A 56 -9.23 19.14 -1.12
C MET A 56 -10.02 19.61 0.09
N ALA A 57 -9.38 19.77 1.24
CA ALA A 57 -10.03 20.22 2.46
C ALA A 57 -10.58 21.65 2.34
N THR A 58 -9.80 22.58 1.81
CA THR A 58 -10.26 23.97 1.62
C THR A 58 -11.38 24.04 0.60
N THR A 59 -11.33 23.30 -0.50
CA THR A 59 -12.39 23.25 -1.51
C THR A 59 -13.66 22.62 -0.96
N ALA A 60 -13.55 21.54 -0.19
CA ALA A 60 -14.69 20.87 0.44
C ALA A 60 -15.40 21.73 1.51
N LEU A 61 -14.69 22.69 2.11
CA LEU A 61 -15.23 23.58 3.14
C LEU A 61 -15.75 24.90 2.59
N LYS A 62 -15.52 25.26 1.31
CA LYS A 62 -16.03 26.49 0.70
C LYS A 62 -17.46 26.32 0.25
N PRO A 63 -18.36 27.30 0.51
CA PRO A 63 -19.70 27.30 -0.07
C PRO A 63 -19.64 27.45 -1.60
N ASN A 64 -20.65 26.96 -2.31
CA ASN A 64 -20.72 27.04 -3.78
C ASN A 64 -20.58 28.49 -4.31
N ALA A 65 -21.10 29.47 -3.60
CA ALA A 65 -20.97 30.88 -3.98
C ALA A 65 -19.51 31.35 -3.99
N GLU A 66 -18.69 30.87 -3.03
CA GLU A 66 -17.25 31.17 -2.97
C GLU A 66 -16.46 30.38 -4.02
N LEU A 67 -16.82 29.12 -4.28
CA LEU A 67 -16.16 28.28 -5.29
C LEU A 67 -16.34 28.83 -6.72
N LEU A 68 -17.49 29.41 -7.03
CA LEU A 68 -17.82 29.97 -8.33
C LEU A 68 -17.39 31.41 -8.49
N SER A 69 -17.00 32.09 -7.40
CA SER A 69 -16.54 33.47 -7.42
C SER A 69 -15.14 33.60 -8.02
N ARG A 70 -14.97 34.49 -8.98
CA ARG A 70 -13.66 34.84 -9.54
C ARG A 70 -12.81 35.75 -8.64
N GLU A 71 -13.42 36.37 -7.65
CA GLU A 71 -12.78 37.31 -6.72
C GLU A 71 -12.35 36.67 -5.41
N GLY A 72 -12.76 35.40 -5.17
CA GLY A 72 -12.44 34.64 -3.97
C GLY A 72 -10.96 34.25 -3.89
N ASN A 73 -10.40 34.22 -2.66
CA ASN A 73 -9.05 33.74 -2.46
C ASN A 73 -9.03 32.20 -2.62
N PRO A 74 -8.25 31.61 -3.55
CA PRO A 74 -8.24 30.16 -3.77
C PRO A 74 -7.65 29.38 -2.59
N PHE A 75 -6.76 30.00 -1.81
CA PHE A 75 -6.04 29.35 -0.72
C PHE A 75 -6.71 29.48 0.66
N TRP A 76 -7.74 30.28 0.80
CA TRP A 76 -8.37 30.49 2.09
C TRP A 76 -9.88 30.31 2.01
N VAL A 77 -10.51 29.89 3.09
CA VAL A 77 -11.95 29.73 3.21
C VAL A 77 -12.49 30.93 4.01
N ALA A 78 -13.29 31.76 3.41
CA ALA A 78 -13.86 32.93 4.09
C ALA A 78 -15.04 32.55 5.01
N GLN A 79 -15.90 31.66 4.54
CA GLN A 79 -17.07 31.18 5.28
C GLN A 79 -17.11 29.64 5.23
N PRO A 80 -16.45 28.95 6.18
CA PRO A 80 -16.40 27.49 6.16
C PRO A 80 -17.80 26.88 6.37
N THR A 81 -18.14 25.91 5.53
CA THR A 81 -19.40 25.17 5.57
C THR A 81 -19.15 23.66 5.55
N LEU A 82 -20.09 22.89 6.13
CA LEU A 82 -20.12 21.44 6.02
C LEU A 82 -21.22 20.95 5.06
N GLU A 83 -21.79 21.87 4.27
CA GLU A 83 -22.87 21.58 3.33
C GLU A 83 -22.52 20.45 2.36
N HIS A 84 -21.32 20.46 1.79
CA HIS A 84 -20.85 19.42 0.86
C HIS A 84 -20.71 18.05 1.53
N PHE A 85 -20.24 18.00 2.76
CA PHE A 85 -20.17 16.74 3.53
C PHE A 85 -21.56 16.24 3.88
N ARG A 86 -22.47 17.13 4.27
CA ARG A 86 -23.87 16.78 4.56
C ARG A 86 -24.57 16.24 3.30
N HIS A 87 -24.46 16.97 2.19
CA HIS A 87 -25.01 16.54 0.90
C HIS A 87 -24.46 15.16 0.52
N LEU A 88 -23.16 14.98 0.56
CA LEU A 88 -22.50 13.72 0.21
C LEU A 88 -23.00 12.53 1.06
N VAL A 89 -23.14 12.71 2.37
CA VAL A 89 -23.46 11.60 3.28
C VAL A 89 -24.96 11.30 3.32
N PHE A 90 -25.83 12.33 3.17
CA PHE A 90 -27.27 12.17 3.39
C PHE A 90 -28.11 12.24 2.11
N GLU A 91 -27.57 12.78 1.02
CA GLU A 91 -28.32 13.01 -0.21
C GLU A 91 -27.74 12.23 -1.41
N THR A 92 -26.62 11.51 -1.21
CA THR A 92 -26.02 10.63 -2.23
C THR A 92 -25.79 9.23 -1.68
N PRO A 93 -25.58 8.20 -2.52
CA PRO A 93 -25.24 6.84 -2.10
C PRO A 93 -23.79 6.68 -1.59
N TYR A 94 -23.10 7.76 -1.25
CA TYR A 94 -21.69 7.73 -0.79
C TYR A 94 -21.44 6.77 0.38
N PRO A 95 -22.29 6.67 1.41
CA PRO A 95 -22.11 5.68 2.48
C PRO A 95 -22.11 4.23 1.96
N ASP A 96 -22.93 3.92 0.95
CA ASP A 96 -22.96 2.61 0.32
C ASP A 96 -21.68 2.36 -0.45
N TRP A 97 -21.18 3.34 -1.19
CA TRP A 97 -19.88 3.24 -1.89
C TRP A 97 -18.73 3.00 -0.92
N MET A 98 -18.74 3.69 0.20
CA MET A 98 -17.73 3.51 1.26
C MET A 98 -17.78 2.08 1.82
N TRP A 99 -18.99 1.61 2.16
CA TRP A 99 -19.19 0.25 2.65
C TRP A 99 -18.76 -0.80 1.62
N ASN A 100 -19.14 -0.62 0.36
CA ASN A 100 -18.75 -1.52 -0.73
C ASN A 100 -17.24 -1.58 -0.88
N THR A 101 -16.58 -0.42 -0.86
CA THR A 101 -15.12 -0.34 -0.99
C THR A 101 -14.42 -1.07 0.17
N VAL A 102 -14.86 -0.83 1.42
CA VAL A 102 -14.33 -1.54 2.59
C VAL A 102 -14.54 -3.04 2.45
N LEU A 103 -15.77 -3.46 2.18
CA LEU A 103 -16.12 -4.88 2.10
C LEU A 103 -15.33 -5.61 1.00
N VAL A 104 -15.35 -5.06 -0.21
CA VAL A 104 -14.64 -5.64 -1.36
C VAL A 104 -13.14 -5.70 -1.09
N SER A 105 -12.54 -4.59 -0.62
CA SER A 105 -11.11 -4.51 -0.37
C SER A 105 -10.66 -5.47 0.74
N VAL A 106 -11.39 -5.56 1.84
CA VAL A 106 -11.05 -6.47 2.94
C VAL A 106 -11.18 -7.93 2.51
N VAL A 107 -12.32 -8.29 1.88
CA VAL A 107 -12.59 -9.67 1.49
C VAL A 107 -11.65 -10.14 0.39
N ALA A 108 -11.45 -9.34 -0.67
CA ALA A 108 -10.53 -9.67 -1.75
C ALA A 108 -9.08 -9.78 -1.25
N THR A 109 -8.64 -8.86 -0.39
CA THR A 109 -7.30 -8.90 0.22
C THR A 109 -7.12 -10.15 1.06
N PHE A 110 -8.08 -10.49 1.92
CA PHE A 110 -8.00 -11.67 2.79
C PHE A 110 -7.85 -12.95 1.99
N PHE A 111 -8.72 -13.20 1.01
CA PHE A 111 -8.64 -14.41 0.18
C PHE A 111 -7.39 -14.44 -0.69
N SER A 112 -6.99 -13.30 -1.24
CA SER A 112 -5.78 -13.21 -2.06
C SER A 112 -4.52 -13.46 -1.22
N LEU A 113 -4.44 -12.88 -0.03
CA LEU A 113 -3.30 -13.08 0.88
C LEU A 113 -3.23 -14.53 1.36
N ALA A 114 -4.35 -15.13 1.75
CA ALA A 114 -4.41 -16.54 2.16
C ALA A 114 -3.92 -17.47 1.03
N ALA A 115 -4.43 -17.29 -0.19
CA ALA A 115 -3.98 -18.08 -1.35
C ALA A 115 -2.49 -17.86 -1.64
N SER A 116 -2.01 -16.63 -1.53
CA SER A 116 -0.61 -16.26 -1.78
C SER A 116 0.35 -16.86 -0.76
N VAL A 117 -0.06 -16.98 0.50
CA VAL A 117 0.73 -17.67 1.54
C VAL A 117 1.02 -19.11 1.13
N PHE A 118 -0.01 -19.86 0.73
CA PHE A 118 0.17 -21.25 0.30
C PHE A 118 1.01 -21.34 -0.97
N ALA A 119 0.76 -20.46 -1.96
CA ALA A 119 1.51 -20.44 -3.19
C ALA A 119 2.99 -20.11 -2.95
N ALA A 120 3.29 -19.06 -2.19
CA ALA A 120 4.65 -18.66 -1.87
C ALA A 120 5.39 -19.71 -1.05
N TYR A 121 4.72 -20.34 -0.06
CA TYR A 121 5.30 -21.42 0.73
C TYR A 121 5.63 -22.64 -0.14
N ALA A 122 4.68 -23.05 -0.99
CA ALA A 122 4.91 -24.19 -1.89
C ALA A 122 6.07 -23.93 -2.84
N ILE A 123 6.13 -22.76 -3.47
CA ILE A 123 7.15 -22.42 -4.47
C ILE A 123 8.54 -22.28 -3.83
N GLU A 124 8.63 -21.55 -2.72
CA GLU A 124 9.91 -21.17 -2.15
C GLU A 124 10.48 -22.24 -1.19
N ARG A 125 9.59 -22.90 -0.41
CA ARG A 125 10.00 -23.80 0.67
C ARG A 125 9.91 -25.28 0.32
N LEU A 126 8.87 -25.72 -0.39
CA LEU A 126 8.75 -27.14 -0.75
C LEU A 126 9.64 -27.51 -1.95
N ARG A 127 10.12 -26.54 -2.73
CA ARG A 127 11.08 -26.72 -3.82
C ARG A 127 10.74 -27.89 -4.75
N PHE A 128 9.47 -28.03 -5.09
CA PHE A 128 9.02 -29.08 -6.01
C PHE A 128 9.60 -28.90 -7.42
N ARG A 129 9.58 -29.94 -8.23
CA ARG A 129 10.07 -29.88 -9.62
C ARG A 129 9.26 -28.87 -10.42
N GLY A 130 9.91 -27.82 -10.91
CA GLY A 130 9.26 -26.70 -11.63
C GLY A 130 8.90 -25.49 -10.76
N SER A 131 9.20 -25.48 -9.45
CA SER A 131 8.87 -24.39 -8.54
C SER A 131 9.38 -23.02 -9.03
N LYS A 132 10.63 -22.96 -9.54
CA LYS A 132 11.23 -21.72 -10.08
C LYS A 132 10.45 -21.19 -11.30
N GLN A 133 10.06 -22.10 -12.21
CA GLN A 133 9.28 -21.75 -13.40
C GLN A 133 7.89 -21.27 -13.00
N THR A 134 7.23 -21.93 -12.05
CA THR A 134 5.94 -21.50 -11.52
C THR A 134 6.03 -20.12 -10.89
N GLY A 135 7.05 -19.83 -10.08
CA GLY A 135 7.28 -18.50 -9.52
C GLY A 135 7.48 -17.44 -10.61
N LEU A 136 8.24 -17.76 -11.67
CA LEU A 136 8.41 -16.87 -12.81
C LEU A 136 7.09 -16.61 -13.55
N VAL A 137 6.28 -17.65 -13.79
CA VAL A 137 4.97 -17.50 -14.45
C VAL A 137 4.03 -16.61 -13.63
N ILE A 138 4.00 -16.78 -12.29
CA ILE A 138 3.20 -15.93 -11.41
C ILE A 138 3.69 -14.47 -11.48
N PHE A 139 4.99 -14.24 -11.47
CA PHE A 139 5.55 -12.90 -11.65
C PHE A 139 5.19 -12.30 -13.02
N LEU A 140 5.28 -13.07 -14.10
CA LEU A 140 4.87 -12.62 -15.43
C LEU A 140 3.36 -12.31 -15.49
N ALA A 141 2.53 -13.09 -14.79
CA ALA A 141 1.10 -12.80 -14.69
C ALA A 141 0.82 -11.45 -13.99
N TYR A 142 1.63 -11.07 -13.00
CA TYR A 142 1.54 -9.74 -12.38
C TYR A 142 1.84 -8.60 -13.35
N LEU A 143 2.70 -8.82 -14.35
CA LEU A 143 3.06 -7.80 -15.34
C LEU A 143 1.94 -7.55 -16.37
N VAL A 144 0.92 -8.40 -16.43
CA VAL A 144 -0.22 -8.18 -17.32
C VAL A 144 -1.08 -7.05 -16.79
N PRO A 145 -1.26 -5.94 -17.54
CA PRO A 145 -2.05 -4.81 -17.07
C PRO A 145 -3.50 -5.19 -16.82
N PRO A 146 -4.10 -4.80 -15.67
CA PRO A 146 -5.53 -5.01 -15.41
C PRO A 146 -6.43 -4.45 -16.53
N SER A 147 -5.99 -3.36 -17.16
CA SER A 147 -6.68 -2.73 -18.30
C SER A 147 -6.77 -3.59 -19.57
N ILE A 148 -6.10 -4.74 -19.65
CA ILE A 148 -6.26 -5.72 -20.72
C ILE A 148 -7.11 -6.89 -20.25
N LEU A 149 -6.96 -7.29 -18.98
CA LEU A 149 -7.65 -8.44 -18.41
C LEU A 149 -9.16 -8.23 -18.22
N PHE A 150 -9.64 -6.98 -18.11
CA PHE A 150 -11.06 -6.74 -17.86
C PHE A 150 -11.96 -7.28 -18.99
N ILE A 151 -11.50 -7.29 -20.25
CA ILE A 151 -12.30 -7.77 -21.40
C ILE A 151 -12.65 -9.26 -21.26
N PRO A 152 -11.68 -10.20 -21.13
CA PRO A 152 -12.01 -11.60 -20.92
C PRO A 152 -12.72 -11.87 -19.58
N LEU A 153 -12.40 -11.12 -18.54
CA LEU A 153 -13.08 -11.24 -17.25
C LEU A 153 -14.56 -10.83 -17.34
N ALA A 154 -14.89 -9.77 -18.08
CA ALA A 154 -16.27 -9.38 -18.32
C ALA A 154 -17.10 -10.54 -18.91
N ALA A 155 -16.56 -11.26 -19.89
CA ALA A 155 -17.24 -12.41 -20.48
C ALA A 155 -17.50 -13.54 -19.45
N ILE A 156 -16.57 -13.74 -18.49
CA ILE A 156 -16.73 -14.73 -17.41
C ILE A 156 -17.80 -14.25 -16.43
N ILE A 157 -17.73 -12.99 -15.99
CA ILE A 157 -18.66 -12.37 -15.03
C ILE A 157 -20.11 -12.41 -15.57
N PHE A 158 -20.30 -12.09 -16.87
CA PHE A 158 -21.61 -12.20 -17.51
C PHE A 158 -22.11 -13.65 -17.56
N LYS A 159 -21.25 -14.63 -17.92
CA LYS A 159 -21.63 -16.06 -17.91
C LYS A 159 -21.99 -16.60 -16.55
N LEU A 160 -21.35 -16.09 -15.49
CA LEU A 160 -21.65 -16.45 -14.12
C LEU A 160 -22.91 -15.77 -13.58
N GLY A 161 -23.46 -14.78 -14.28
CA GLY A 161 -24.62 -14.02 -13.83
C GLY A 161 -24.39 -13.14 -12.60
N ILE A 162 -23.13 -12.76 -12.33
CA ILE A 162 -22.76 -11.93 -11.16
C ILE A 162 -22.37 -10.51 -11.55
N PHE A 163 -22.64 -10.11 -12.81
CA PHE A 163 -22.50 -8.71 -13.22
C PHE A 163 -23.37 -7.80 -12.35
N ASP A 164 -22.88 -6.59 -12.09
CA ASP A 164 -23.51 -5.58 -11.22
C ASP A 164 -23.72 -6.05 -9.77
N THR A 165 -22.77 -6.82 -9.26
CA THR A 165 -22.74 -7.26 -7.87
C THR A 165 -21.34 -7.05 -7.26
N ARG A 166 -21.26 -6.97 -5.94
CA ARG A 166 -19.98 -6.94 -5.21
C ARG A 166 -19.13 -8.20 -5.45
N TRP A 167 -19.77 -9.34 -5.76
CA TRP A 167 -19.08 -10.59 -6.08
C TRP A 167 -18.27 -10.52 -7.37
N ALA A 168 -18.71 -9.71 -8.35
CA ALA A 168 -17.93 -9.48 -9.55
C ALA A 168 -16.54 -8.93 -9.21
N LEU A 169 -16.46 -7.99 -8.27
CA LEU A 169 -15.20 -7.38 -7.81
C LEU A 169 -14.41 -8.33 -6.91
N ILE A 170 -15.06 -8.96 -5.93
CA ILE A 170 -14.41 -9.89 -4.98
C ILE A 170 -13.74 -11.05 -5.72
N LEU A 171 -14.33 -11.55 -6.81
CA LEU A 171 -13.79 -12.68 -7.57
C LEU A 171 -12.76 -12.27 -8.63
N THR A 172 -12.80 -11.02 -9.10
CA THR A 172 -11.85 -10.56 -10.12
C THR A 172 -10.60 -9.92 -9.55
N TYR A 173 -10.66 -9.22 -8.42
CA TYR A 173 -9.50 -8.59 -7.78
C TYR A 173 -8.35 -9.56 -7.44
N PRO A 174 -8.60 -10.83 -7.04
CA PRO A 174 -7.55 -11.83 -6.87
C PRO A 174 -6.66 -12.04 -8.11
N THR A 175 -7.15 -11.73 -9.31
CA THR A 175 -6.36 -11.91 -10.55
C THR A 175 -5.07 -11.09 -10.57
N PHE A 176 -5.04 -9.92 -9.94
CA PHE A 176 -3.83 -9.10 -9.80
C PHE A 176 -3.27 -9.11 -8.36
N LEU A 177 -4.10 -9.33 -7.35
CA LEU A 177 -3.66 -9.36 -5.96
C LEU A 177 -2.84 -10.62 -5.63
N ILE A 178 -3.27 -11.82 -6.07
CA ILE A 178 -2.56 -13.08 -5.79
C ILE A 178 -1.15 -13.07 -6.38
N PRO A 179 -0.93 -12.75 -7.66
CA PRO A 179 0.41 -12.70 -8.22
C PRO A 179 1.33 -11.74 -7.46
N PHE A 180 0.85 -10.55 -7.14
CA PHE A 180 1.58 -9.54 -6.39
C PHE A 180 1.98 -10.03 -4.99
N CYS A 181 1.00 -10.47 -4.20
CA CYS A 181 1.23 -10.95 -2.83
C CYS A 181 2.14 -12.18 -2.82
N THR A 182 1.96 -13.12 -3.76
CA THR A 182 2.80 -14.31 -3.87
C THR A 182 4.26 -13.94 -4.11
N TRP A 183 4.51 -13.02 -5.05
CA TRP A 183 5.87 -12.57 -5.35
C TRP A 183 6.53 -11.89 -4.14
N LEU A 184 5.81 -11.00 -3.46
CA LEU A 184 6.30 -10.31 -2.27
C LEU A 184 6.60 -11.30 -1.13
N LEU A 185 5.68 -12.24 -0.87
CA LEU A 185 5.85 -13.24 0.19
C LEU A 185 6.96 -14.24 -0.12
N MET A 186 7.18 -14.61 -1.39
CA MET A 186 8.36 -15.42 -1.79
C MET A 186 9.66 -14.72 -1.39
N GLY A 187 9.78 -13.42 -1.68
CA GLY A 187 10.93 -12.62 -1.25
C GLY A 187 11.12 -12.64 0.25
N TYR A 188 10.04 -12.45 1.01
CA TYR A 188 10.10 -12.47 2.47
C TYR A 188 10.43 -13.85 3.04
N PHE A 189 9.82 -14.91 2.52
CA PHE A 189 10.10 -16.28 3.00
C PHE A 189 11.55 -16.68 2.79
N ARG A 190 12.24 -16.18 1.75
CA ARG A 190 13.68 -16.41 1.55
C ARG A 190 14.55 -15.95 2.70
N THR A 191 14.15 -14.90 3.40
CA THR A 191 14.93 -14.34 4.52
C THR A 191 14.88 -15.20 5.78
N ILE A 192 13.91 -16.13 5.88
CA ILE A 192 13.78 -17.02 7.02
C ILE A 192 14.75 -18.21 6.84
N PRO A 193 15.66 -18.51 7.82
CA PRO A 193 16.61 -19.60 7.73
C PRO A 193 15.93 -20.96 7.52
N TYR A 194 16.48 -21.80 6.61
CA TYR A 194 15.94 -23.13 6.32
C TYR A 194 16.16 -24.12 7.47
N GLU A 195 17.19 -23.90 8.25
CA GLU A 195 17.58 -24.71 9.41
C GLU A 195 16.43 -24.86 10.41
N LEU A 196 15.59 -23.83 10.55
CA LEU A 196 14.40 -23.87 11.43
C LEU A 196 13.39 -24.94 10.99
N GLU A 197 13.21 -25.10 9.68
CA GLU A 197 12.32 -26.13 9.13
C GLU A 197 12.96 -27.52 9.24
N GLU A 198 14.27 -27.62 9.03
CA GLU A 198 15.00 -28.89 9.11
C GLU A 198 14.98 -29.44 10.56
N CYS A 199 15.25 -28.58 11.55
CA CYS A 199 15.13 -28.96 12.96
C CYS A 199 13.72 -29.43 13.28
N ALA A 200 12.69 -28.72 12.86
CA ALA A 200 11.30 -29.11 13.12
C ALA A 200 10.91 -30.44 12.43
N LEU A 201 11.46 -30.73 11.26
CA LEU A 201 11.26 -32.02 10.58
C LEU A 201 11.92 -33.16 11.35
N ILE A 202 13.09 -32.96 11.94
CA ILE A 202 13.78 -33.94 12.79
C ILE A 202 12.94 -34.22 14.05
N ASP A 203 12.29 -33.17 14.61
CA ASP A 203 11.36 -33.29 15.75
C ASP A 203 10.02 -33.91 15.36
N GLY A 204 9.82 -34.32 14.10
CA GLY A 204 8.61 -35.00 13.62
C GLY A 204 7.46 -34.06 13.26
N ALA A 205 7.69 -32.76 13.11
CA ALA A 205 6.65 -31.82 12.69
C ALA A 205 6.23 -32.05 11.22
N THR A 206 4.94 -31.97 10.97
CA THR A 206 4.40 -31.99 9.59
C THR A 206 4.63 -30.66 8.89
N ARG A 207 4.63 -30.63 7.54
CA ARG A 207 4.75 -29.39 6.74
C ARG A 207 3.70 -28.35 7.10
N TRP A 208 2.48 -28.78 7.45
CA TRP A 208 1.45 -27.89 7.92
C TRP A 208 1.78 -27.26 9.28
N GLN A 209 2.32 -28.04 10.20
CA GLN A 209 2.75 -27.52 11.51
C GLN A 209 3.93 -26.54 11.35
N ILE A 210 4.86 -26.81 10.46
CA ILE A 210 5.98 -25.91 10.14
C ILE A 210 5.42 -24.60 9.59
N LEU A 211 4.54 -24.64 8.61
CA LEU A 211 3.92 -23.43 8.05
C LEU A 211 3.24 -22.60 9.14
N VAL A 212 2.34 -23.22 9.92
CA VAL A 212 1.49 -22.47 10.85
C VAL A 212 2.22 -22.05 12.13
N LYS A 213 3.14 -22.90 12.64
CA LYS A 213 3.78 -22.67 13.95
C LYS A 213 5.16 -21.99 13.86
N ILE A 214 5.81 -22.03 12.70
CA ILE A 214 7.15 -21.50 12.52
C ILE A 214 7.16 -20.40 11.47
N ILE A 215 6.77 -20.71 10.23
CA ILE A 215 6.92 -19.77 9.11
C ILE A 215 5.97 -18.58 9.23
N LEU A 216 4.67 -18.80 9.46
CA LEU A 216 3.69 -17.71 9.56
C LEU A 216 3.98 -16.75 10.73
N PRO A 217 4.31 -17.20 11.95
CA PRO A 217 4.69 -16.28 13.03
C PRO A 217 5.93 -15.44 12.72
N LEU A 218 6.94 -16.03 12.10
CA LEU A 218 8.15 -15.31 11.69
C LEU A 218 7.87 -14.37 10.51
N ALA A 219 6.90 -14.69 9.67
CA ALA A 219 6.53 -13.91 8.50
C ALA A 219 5.48 -12.82 8.77
N VAL A 220 5.02 -12.63 9.99
CA VAL A 220 4.01 -11.61 10.33
C VAL A 220 4.33 -10.22 9.75
N PRO A 221 5.56 -9.68 9.84
CA PRO A 221 5.84 -8.38 9.23
C PRO A 221 5.67 -8.37 7.70
N GLY A 222 6.09 -9.44 7.03
CA GLY A 222 5.90 -9.62 5.59
C GLY A 222 4.43 -9.78 5.19
N LEU A 223 3.65 -10.51 6.01
CA LEU A 223 2.21 -10.68 5.81
C LEU A 223 1.45 -9.37 5.96
N ILE A 224 1.79 -8.57 6.97
CA ILE A 224 1.20 -7.25 7.19
C ILE A 224 1.54 -6.33 6.01
N SER A 225 2.80 -6.30 5.58
CA SER A 225 3.22 -5.49 4.43
C SER A 225 2.47 -5.90 3.16
N ALA A 226 2.40 -7.21 2.84
CA ALA A 226 1.65 -7.71 1.69
C ALA A 226 0.16 -7.36 1.78
N GLY A 227 -0.43 -7.48 2.98
CA GLY A 227 -1.83 -7.14 3.24
C GLY A 227 -2.14 -5.66 3.02
N ILE A 228 -1.27 -4.76 3.51
CA ILE A 228 -1.42 -3.30 3.33
C ILE A 228 -1.36 -2.93 1.84
N PHE A 229 -0.40 -3.47 1.12
CA PHE A 229 -0.28 -3.22 -0.31
C PHE A 229 -1.48 -3.77 -1.09
N ALA A 230 -1.90 -5.02 -0.82
CA ALA A 230 -3.05 -5.63 -1.46
C ALA A 230 -4.34 -4.86 -1.18
N PHE A 231 -4.55 -4.44 0.06
CA PHE A 231 -5.69 -3.61 0.44
C PHE A 231 -5.66 -2.27 -0.32
N THR A 232 -4.51 -1.61 -0.38
CA THR A 232 -4.36 -0.34 -1.09
C THR A 232 -4.62 -0.47 -2.59
N LEU A 233 -4.13 -1.55 -3.22
CA LEU A 233 -4.39 -1.84 -4.63
C LEU A 233 -5.90 -2.09 -4.88
N SER A 234 -6.53 -2.87 -4.00
CA SER A 234 -7.97 -3.13 -4.06
C SER A 234 -8.82 -1.88 -3.79
N TRP A 235 -8.41 -1.06 -2.82
CA TRP A 235 -9.09 0.18 -2.46
C TRP A 235 -9.15 1.19 -3.60
N ASN A 236 -8.03 1.34 -4.32
CA ASN A 236 -7.90 2.29 -5.41
C ASN A 236 -8.29 1.72 -6.78
N GLU A 237 -8.78 0.47 -6.82
CA GLU A 237 -9.14 -0.16 -8.08
C GLU A 237 -10.35 0.58 -8.71
N PHE A 238 -10.21 0.91 -9.97
CA PHE A 238 -11.18 1.72 -10.70
C PHE A 238 -11.72 1.02 -11.95
N ILE A 239 -10.86 0.33 -12.71
CA ILE A 239 -11.18 -0.17 -14.05
C ILE A 239 -12.19 -1.32 -13.99
N TYR A 240 -11.95 -2.30 -13.12
CA TYR A 240 -12.85 -3.43 -12.94
C TYR A 240 -14.17 -2.97 -12.30
N ALA A 241 -14.09 -2.09 -11.30
CA ALA A 241 -15.28 -1.53 -10.67
C ALA A 241 -16.14 -0.74 -11.67
N LEU A 242 -15.55 0.12 -12.49
CA LEU A 242 -16.25 0.86 -13.55
C LEU A 242 -16.87 -0.06 -14.59
N THR A 243 -16.21 -1.20 -14.89
CA THR A 243 -16.66 -2.11 -15.95
C THR A 243 -17.71 -3.10 -15.48
N PHE A 244 -17.59 -3.62 -14.25
CA PHE A 244 -18.41 -4.74 -13.77
C PHE A 244 -19.58 -4.31 -12.90
N VAL A 245 -19.64 -3.03 -12.48
CA VAL A 245 -20.70 -2.48 -11.64
C VAL A 245 -21.32 -1.24 -12.31
N SER A 246 -22.65 -1.23 -12.42
CA SER A 246 -23.42 -0.17 -13.05
C SER A 246 -24.34 0.55 -12.07
N SER A 247 -25.01 -0.21 -11.17
CA SER A 247 -25.97 0.34 -10.21
C SER A 247 -25.29 1.25 -9.19
N SER A 248 -25.83 2.43 -8.97
CA SER A 248 -25.25 3.44 -8.08
C SER A 248 -24.96 2.88 -6.68
N GLU A 249 -25.87 2.11 -6.11
CA GLU A 249 -25.75 1.53 -4.75
C GLU A 249 -24.64 0.47 -4.60
N VAL A 250 -24.14 -0.10 -5.71
CA VAL A 250 -23.11 -1.16 -5.70
C VAL A 250 -21.72 -0.62 -6.01
N LYS A 251 -21.61 0.60 -6.51
CA LYS A 251 -20.33 1.24 -6.86
C LYS A 251 -19.40 1.31 -5.66
N THR A 252 -18.11 1.38 -5.96
CA THR A 252 -17.04 1.70 -5.00
C THR A 252 -16.78 3.22 -4.98
N VAL A 253 -16.15 3.73 -3.93
CA VAL A 253 -15.84 5.17 -3.78
C VAL A 253 -15.10 5.73 -5.00
N PRO A 254 -14.01 5.10 -5.52
CA PRO A 254 -13.31 5.65 -6.68
C PRO A 254 -14.22 5.83 -7.90
N VAL A 255 -15.14 4.89 -8.14
CA VAL A 255 -16.07 4.97 -9.28
C VAL A 255 -17.23 5.92 -8.97
N GLY A 256 -17.89 5.76 -7.82
CA GLY A 256 -19.06 6.55 -7.46
C GLY A 256 -18.76 8.05 -7.45
N VAL A 257 -17.64 8.46 -6.84
CA VAL A 257 -17.22 9.87 -6.79
C VAL A 257 -17.05 10.47 -8.19
N VAL A 258 -16.46 9.73 -9.12
CA VAL A 258 -16.17 10.23 -10.47
C VAL A 258 -17.41 10.19 -11.37
N THR A 259 -18.29 9.19 -11.20
CA THR A 259 -19.40 8.98 -12.14
C THR A 259 -20.73 9.59 -11.69
N GLU A 260 -20.91 9.84 -10.38
CA GLU A 260 -22.18 10.33 -9.83
C GLU A 260 -22.10 11.80 -9.37
N LEU A 261 -20.90 12.30 -9.01
CA LEU A 261 -20.72 13.70 -8.59
C LEU A 261 -20.33 14.63 -9.75
N VAL A 262 -20.31 14.09 -10.98
CA VAL A 262 -20.08 14.83 -12.22
C VAL A 262 -21.28 14.57 -13.13
N GLU A 263 -22.18 15.55 -13.25
CA GLU A 263 -23.38 15.47 -14.08
C GLU A 263 -23.18 16.28 -15.37
N GLY A 264 -22.77 15.60 -16.44
CA GLY A 264 -22.46 16.26 -17.71
C GLY A 264 -21.31 17.29 -17.56
N ASP A 265 -21.62 18.56 -17.83
CA ASP A 265 -20.65 19.66 -17.66
C ASP A 265 -20.71 20.34 -16.28
N VAL A 266 -21.55 19.83 -15.36
CA VAL A 266 -21.69 20.38 -14.01
C VAL A 266 -20.86 19.56 -13.03
N TYR A 267 -19.88 20.20 -12.45
CA TYR A 267 -18.99 19.60 -11.45
C TYR A 267 -19.38 20.09 -10.05
N HIS A 268 -19.81 19.18 -9.20
CA HIS A 268 -20.01 19.47 -7.78
C HIS A 268 -18.67 19.44 -7.04
N TRP A 269 -17.79 20.41 -7.33
CA TRP A 269 -16.41 20.44 -6.85
C TRP A 269 -16.27 20.26 -5.34
N GLY A 270 -17.15 20.91 -4.56
CA GLY A 270 -17.12 20.78 -3.11
C GLY A 270 -17.41 19.36 -2.64
N ALA A 271 -18.46 18.72 -3.17
CA ALA A 271 -18.84 17.35 -2.83
C ALA A 271 -17.81 16.35 -3.36
N LEU A 272 -17.26 16.56 -4.56
CA LEU A 272 -16.22 15.72 -5.16
C LEU A 272 -14.95 15.74 -4.29
N MET A 273 -14.49 16.91 -3.85
CA MET A 273 -13.32 17.04 -2.98
C MET A 273 -13.60 16.50 -1.58
N ALA A 274 -14.81 16.65 -1.04
CA ALA A 274 -15.22 16.03 0.21
C ALA A 274 -15.20 14.50 0.11
N GLY A 275 -15.71 13.93 -0.99
CA GLY A 275 -15.71 12.50 -1.26
C GLY A 275 -14.30 11.91 -1.40
N ALA A 276 -13.42 12.60 -2.13
CA ALA A 276 -12.02 12.21 -2.26
C ALA A 276 -11.28 12.27 -0.91
N LEU A 277 -11.50 13.33 -0.12
CA LEU A 277 -10.91 13.48 1.20
C LEU A 277 -11.35 12.38 2.16
N LEU A 278 -12.66 12.14 2.29
CA LEU A 278 -13.19 11.05 3.12
C LEU A 278 -12.75 9.68 2.63
N GLY A 279 -12.69 9.47 1.31
CA GLY A 279 -12.21 8.22 0.70
C GLY A 279 -10.74 7.94 0.96
N SER A 280 -9.92 8.97 1.22
CA SER A 280 -8.50 8.80 1.56
C SER A 280 -8.26 8.45 3.04
N LEU A 281 -9.20 8.78 3.95
CA LEU A 281 -9.04 8.60 5.39
C LEU A 281 -8.81 7.14 5.81
N PRO A 282 -9.57 6.13 5.34
CA PRO A 282 -9.37 4.75 5.77
C PRO A 282 -7.98 4.22 5.43
N VAL A 283 -7.46 4.58 4.27
CA VAL A 283 -6.10 4.21 3.85
C VAL A 283 -5.06 4.92 4.71
N ALA A 284 -5.21 6.23 4.95
CA ALA A 284 -4.31 6.99 5.80
C ALA A 284 -4.28 6.45 7.24
N ILE A 285 -5.45 6.13 7.80
CA ILE A 285 -5.58 5.51 9.13
C ILE A 285 -4.85 4.17 9.17
N MET A 286 -5.12 3.30 8.18
CA MET A 286 -4.45 1.99 8.09
C MET A 286 -2.92 2.14 8.05
N TYR A 287 -2.39 3.01 7.18
CA TYR A 287 -0.93 3.24 7.13
C TYR A 287 -0.37 3.78 8.44
N SER A 288 -1.09 4.66 9.15
CA SER A 288 -0.65 5.22 10.44
C SER A 288 -0.46 4.15 11.52
N PHE A 289 -1.30 3.09 11.52
CA PHE A 289 -1.15 1.99 12.47
C PHE A 289 -0.03 1.00 12.11
N PHE A 290 0.26 0.85 10.82
CA PHE A 290 1.14 -0.21 10.33
C PHE A 290 2.45 0.29 9.71
N VAL A 291 2.77 1.58 9.84
CA VAL A 291 3.96 2.20 9.24
C VAL A 291 5.27 1.49 9.61
N GLU A 292 5.40 1.02 10.84
CA GLU A 292 6.60 0.31 11.31
C GLU A 292 6.80 -1.02 10.57
N TYR A 293 5.72 -1.77 10.35
CA TYR A 293 5.76 -3.03 9.59
C TYR A 293 6.02 -2.79 8.11
N TYR A 294 5.46 -1.72 7.55
CA TYR A 294 5.70 -1.31 6.17
C TYR A 294 7.18 -1.01 5.94
N VAL A 295 7.78 -0.19 6.79
CA VAL A 295 9.20 0.17 6.71
C VAL A 295 10.09 -1.07 6.91
N SER A 296 9.79 -1.93 7.87
CA SER A 296 10.57 -3.15 8.13
C SER A 296 10.48 -4.15 6.97
N GLY A 297 9.31 -4.28 6.34
CA GLY A 297 9.12 -5.13 5.16
C GLY A 297 9.91 -4.66 3.94
N MET A 298 10.01 -3.35 3.74
CA MET A 298 10.81 -2.77 2.66
C MET A 298 12.33 -2.85 2.93
N THR A 299 12.76 -2.58 4.15
CA THR A 299 14.19 -2.60 4.51
C THR A 299 14.73 -4.01 4.66
N GLY A 300 13.91 -4.99 5.02
CA GLY A 300 14.28 -6.41 5.03
C GLY A 300 14.61 -6.96 3.64
N ALA A 301 14.00 -6.40 2.58
CA ALA A 301 14.29 -6.74 1.19
C ALA A 301 15.57 -6.09 0.63
N VAL A 302 16.18 -5.12 1.35
CA VAL A 302 17.35 -4.35 0.90
C VAL A 302 18.66 -4.78 1.61
N LYS A 303 18.60 -5.72 2.55
CA LYS A 303 19.81 -6.27 3.18
C LYS A 303 20.34 -7.49 2.40
N GLU A 304 20.80 -7.28 1.20
CA GLU A 304 21.80 -8.09 0.50
C GLU A 304 23.00 -7.23 0.16
#